data_df342205dfea9c1f96f15eb64c15b4bc
#
_entry.id   df342205dfea9c1f96f15eb64c15b4bc
#
_cell.length_a   1.000
_cell.length_b   1.000
_cell.length_c   1.000
_cell.angle_alpha   90.00
_cell.angle_beta   90.00
_cell.angle_gamma   90.00
#
_symmetry.space_group_name_H-M   'P 1'
#
loop_
_entity.id
_entity.type
_entity.pdbx_description
1 polymer ?
#
loop_
_entity_poly.entity_id
_entity_poly.type
_entity_poly.pdbx_seq_one_letter_code
_entity_poly.pdbx_strand_id
1 'polypeptide(L)'
;MGIMALPLPGTSESPTLERVRIIRRNTLSQRTFSIIKPDAVRKGHTAAILAEIEKAGFKIVSIKRMSISKAQAEGFYYVHAARPFFGELTEFMSSGPIFPMVLEKENAIADFRTLMGATNPAQAEAGTIRKMFAASIGENAIHGSDAEETAAFEIGYFFAGIELK
;
A
#
# COMPACT_ATOMS: atom_id res chain seq x y z
N MET A 1 -69.21 -36.88 6.83
CA MET A 1 -68.25 -36.80 5.71
C MET A 1 -67.44 -35.55 5.91
N GLY A 2 -66.26 -35.68 6.49
CA GLY A 2 -65.33 -34.55 6.75
C GLY A 2 -64.34 -34.46 5.58
N ILE A 3 -64.25 -33.29 5.01
CA ILE A 3 -63.25 -32.99 3.98
C ILE A 3 -62.01 -32.47 4.72
N MET A 4 -60.97 -33.27 4.69
CA MET A 4 -59.65 -32.91 5.17
C MET A 4 -59.00 -31.91 4.20
N ALA A 5 -58.75 -30.70 4.62
CA ALA A 5 -57.98 -29.72 3.87
C ALA A 5 -56.47 -30.05 3.97
N LEU A 6 -55.82 -30.21 2.84
CA LEU A 6 -54.38 -30.30 2.71
C LEU A 6 -53.71 -28.94 3.01
N PRO A 7 -52.57 -28.91 3.74
CA PRO A 7 -51.84 -27.68 3.94
C PRO A 7 -51.13 -27.25 2.64
N LEU A 8 -51.17 -25.96 2.33
CA LEU A 8 -50.47 -25.34 1.22
C LEU A 8 -48.92 -25.43 1.43
N PRO A 9 -48.16 -25.60 0.35
CA PRO A 9 -46.71 -25.64 0.46
C PRO A 9 -46.15 -24.30 0.97
N GLY A 10 -45.26 -24.39 1.94
CA GLY A 10 -44.63 -23.24 2.58
C GLY A 10 -43.95 -22.26 1.58
N THR A 11 -44.14 -21.02 1.87
CA THR A 11 -43.45 -19.89 1.25
C THR A 11 -41.94 -20.09 1.26
N SER A 12 -41.33 -20.09 0.09
CA SER A 12 -39.89 -20.09 -0.07
C SER A 12 -39.32 -18.84 0.58
N GLU A 13 -38.61 -18.99 1.67
CA GLU A 13 -37.83 -17.93 2.24
C GLU A 13 -36.81 -17.47 1.19
N SER A 14 -36.89 -16.19 0.84
CA SER A 14 -35.91 -15.51 0.02
C SER A 14 -34.52 -15.68 0.65
N PRO A 15 -33.46 -15.85 -0.13
CA PRO A 15 -32.10 -16.00 0.41
C PRO A 15 -31.78 -14.76 1.25
N THR A 16 -31.75 -15.00 2.54
CA THR A 16 -31.69 -14.03 3.64
C THR A 16 -30.56 -13.04 3.45
N LEU A 17 -30.83 -11.80 3.86
CA LEU A 17 -29.90 -10.67 4.07
C LEU A 17 -28.53 -11.06 4.65
N GLU A 18 -28.44 -12.20 5.27
CA GLU A 18 -27.19 -12.79 5.77
C GLU A 18 -26.24 -13.26 4.65
N ARG A 19 -26.76 -13.86 3.57
CA ARG A 19 -25.94 -14.20 2.39
C ARG A 19 -25.46 -12.94 1.66
N VAL A 20 -26.28 -11.90 1.61
CA VAL A 20 -25.88 -10.60 1.06
C VAL A 20 -24.86 -9.90 1.99
N ARG A 21 -24.94 -10.11 3.31
CA ARG A 21 -23.93 -9.63 4.26
C ARG A 21 -22.61 -10.38 4.15
N ILE A 22 -22.64 -11.70 3.86
CA ILE A 22 -21.42 -12.48 3.64
C ILE A 22 -20.74 -12.09 2.33
N ILE A 23 -21.51 -11.77 1.28
CA ILE A 23 -20.98 -11.27 0.00
C ILE A 23 -20.42 -9.84 0.15
N ARG A 24 -21.02 -8.99 1.02
CA ARG A 24 -20.49 -7.65 1.32
C ARG A 24 -19.31 -7.66 2.31
N ARG A 25 -19.04 -8.78 2.99
CA ARG A 25 -17.83 -8.97 3.82
C ARG A 25 -16.61 -9.47 3.03
N ASN A 26 -16.78 -9.78 1.76
CA ASN A 26 -15.66 -9.81 0.82
C ASN A 26 -15.38 -8.36 0.40
N THR A 27 -15.01 -7.52 1.36
CA THR A 27 -14.48 -6.20 1.10
C THR A 27 -13.30 -6.39 0.17
N LEU A 28 -13.42 -5.81 -1.04
CA LEU A 28 -12.38 -5.86 -2.05
C LEU A 28 -11.09 -5.35 -1.40
N SER A 29 -10.10 -6.23 -1.26
CA SER A 29 -8.81 -5.83 -0.75
C SER A 29 -8.25 -4.75 -1.68
N GLN A 30 -7.79 -3.64 -1.11
CA GLN A 30 -7.17 -2.55 -1.83
C GLN A 30 -5.66 -2.77 -1.87
N ARG A 31 -5.03 -2.42 -2.99
CA ARG A 31 -3.57 -2.44 -3.11
C ARG A 31 -3.02 -1.03 -3.06
N THR A 32 -1.88 -0.89 -2.40
CA THR A 32 -1.06 0.32 -2.41
C THR A 32 0.37 -0.02 -2.79
N PHE A 33 1.09 0.97 -3.30
CA PHE A 33 2.50 0.82 -3.62
C PHE A 33 3.35 1.48 -2.54
N SER A 34 4.53 0.92 -2.30
CA SER A 34 5.51 1.47 -1.36
C SER A 34 6.93 1.26 -1.86
N ILE A 35 7.85 2.12 -1.41
CA ILE A 35 9.30 1.95 -1.59
C ILE A 35 10.00 2.19 -0.25
N ILE A 36 10.81 1.23 0.21
CA ILE A 36 11.83 1.54 1.21
C ILE A 36 12.98 2.24 0.50
N LYS A 37 13.28 3.46 0.93
CA LYS A 37 14.19 4.39 0.24
C LYS A 37 15.66 4.11 0.55
N PRO A 38 16.61 4.67 -0.25
CA PRO A 38 18.03 4.40 -0.11
C PRO A 38 18.61 4.71 1.28
N ASP A 39 18.10 5.75 1.96
CA ASP A 39 18.54 6.12 3.32
C ASP A 39 18.26 5.02 4.35
N ALA A 40 17.04 4.47 4.34
CA ALA A 40 16.65 3.40 5.24
C ALA A 40 17.39 2.09 4.93
N VAL A 41 17.63 1.81 3.64
CA VAL A 41 18.41 0.63 3.21
C VAL A 41 19.86 0.74 3.69
N ARG A 42 20.52 1.90 3.50
CA ARG A 42 21.90 2.15 3.96
C ARG A 42 22.06 1.99 5.48
N LYS A 43 21.04 2.40 6.23
CA LYS A 43 21.01 2.31 7.70
C LYS A 43 20.63 0.91 8.22
N GLY A 44 20.34 -0.05 7.33
CA GLY A 44 19.97 -1.42 7.72
C GLY A 44 18.56 -1.56 8.30
N HIS A 45 17.66 -0.60 8.02
CA HIS A 45 16.31 -0.56 8.58
C HIS A 45 15.29 -1.39 7.79
N THR A 46 15.69 -2.02 6.68
CA THR A 46 14.76 -2.75 5.78
C THR A 46 13.92 -3.78 6.52
N ALA A 47 14.54 -4.68 7.27
CA ALA A 47 13.83 -5.74 7.99
C ALA A 47 12.89 -5.19 9.08
N ALA A 48 13.32 -4.16 9.81
CA ALA A 48 12.50 -3.52 10.83
C ALA A 48 11.26 -2.83 10.22
N ILE A 49 11.40 -2.15 9.09
CA ILE A 49 10.28 -1.53 8.37
C ILE A 49 9.30 -2.60 7.87
N LEU A 50 9.80 -3.70 7.28
CA LEU A 50 8.94 -4.81 6.83
C LEU A 50 8.17 -5.42 8.01
N ALA A 51 8.80 -5.59 9.16
CA ALA A 51 8.15 -6.10 10.37
C ALA A 51 7.01 -5.18 10.84
N GLU A 52 7.18 -3.85 10.81
CA GLU A 52 6.10 -2.92 11.16
C GLU A 52 4.94 -2.96 10.14
N ILE A 53 5.23 -3.16 8.85
CA ILE A 53 4.22 -3.32 7.81
C ILE A 53 3.38 -4.58 8.05
N GLU A 54 4.01 -5.74 8.28
CA GLU A 54 3.31 -7.00 8.57
C GLU A 54 2.53 -6.94 9.89
N LYS A 55 3.13 -6.37 10.95
CA LYS A 55 2.47 -6.17 12.24
C LYS A 55 1.22 -5.30 12.15
N ALA A 56 1.19 -4.33 11.23
CA ALA A 56 0.01 -3.52 10.94
C ALA A 56 -1.05 -4.23 10.09
N GLY A 57 -0.85 -5.51 9.77
CA GLY A 57 -1.81 -6.36 9.06
C GLY A 57 -1.78 -6.22 7.53
N PHE A 58 -0.73 -5.66 6.96
CA PHE A 58 -0.55 -5.65 5.51
C PHE A 58 0.01 -6.98 5.00
N LYS A 59 -0.58 -7.47 3.90
CA LYS A 59 0.00 -8.55 3.12
C LYS A 59 0.98 -7.96 2.11
N ILE A 60 2.21 -8.44 2.10
CA ILE A 60 3.19 -8.12 1.05
C ILE A 60 2.89 -9.04 -0.15
N VAL A 61 2.31 -8.47 -1.22
CA VAL A 61 1.96 -9.21 -2.43
C VAL A 61 3.19 -9.49 -3.28
N SER A 62 4.05 -8.48 -3.43
CA SER A 62 5.32 -8.59 -4.14
C SER A 62 6.32 -7.59 -3.59
N ILE A 63 7.60 -7.94 -3.62
CA ILE A 63 8.71 -7.09 -3.20
C ILE A 63 9.96 -7.46 -3.99
N LYS A 64 10.78 -6.48 -4.34
CA LYS A 64 12.08 -6.71 -4.97
C LYS A 64 13.14 -5.71 -4.49
N ARG A 65 14.39 -6.14 -4.45
CA ARG A 65 15.54 -5.25 -4.22
C ARG A 65 16.11 -4.86 -5.57
N MET A 66 16.24 -3.57 -5.83
CA MET A 66 16.79 -3.05 -7.08
C MET A 66 17.44 -1.67 -6.89
N SER A 67 18.26 -1.27 -7.84
CA SER A 67 18.70 0.12 -8.01
C SER A 67 18.08 0.67 -9.28
N ILE A 68 17.70 1.94 -9.27
CA ILE A 68 17.15 2.64 -10.43
C ILE A 68 18.11 3.72 -10.91
N SER A 69 18.13 3.96 -12.22
CA SER A 69 18.84 5.09 -12.79
C SER A 69 18.13 6.42 -12.47
N LYS A 70 18.84 7.54 -12.62
CA LYS A 70 18.22 8.86 -12.47
C LYS A 70 17.04 9.05 -13.44
N ALA A 71 17.19 8.63 -14.70
CA ALA A 71 16.11 8.69 -15.68
C ALA A 71 14.87 7.86 -15.27
N GLN A 72 15.07 6.69 -14.65
CA GLN A 72 13.98 5.90 -14.09
C GLN A 72 13.33 6.57 -12.89
N ALA A 73 14.10 7.21 -12.01
CA ALA A 73 13.58 8.01 -10.92
C ALA A 73 12.76 9.22 -11.43
N GLU A 74 13.26 9.90 -12.45
CA GLU A 74 12.57 11.03 -13.11
C GLU A 74 11.24 10.57 -13.74
N GLY A 75 11.22 9.43 -14.42
CA GLY A 75 9.99 8.85 -14.98
C GLY A 75 8.98 8.46 -13.91
N PHE A 76 9.41 7.93 -12.78
CA PHE A 76 8.53 7.59 -11.66
C PHE A 76 7.92 8.82 -10.99
N TYR A 77 8.75 9.83 -10.73
CA TYR A 77 8.34 11.08 -10.07
C TYR A 77 7.91 12.19 -11.04
N TYR A 78 7.54 11.86 -12.29
CA TYR A 78 7.23 12.85 -13.34
C TYR A 78 6.18 13.88 -12.92
N VAL A 79 5.23 13.53 -12.06
CA VAL A 79 4.19 14.43 -11.52
C VAL A 79 4.79 15.59 -10.71
N HIS A 80 6.04 15.44 -10.26
CA HIS A 80 6.78 16.46 -9.51
C HIS A 80 7.80 17.23 -10.37
N ALA A 81 7.85 17.02 -11.70
CA ALA A 81 8.88 17.57 -12.58
C ALA A 81 9.01 19.11 -12.49
N ALA A 82 7.92 19.82 -12.24
CA ALA A 82 7.92 21.28 -12.06
C ALA A 82 8.27 21.76 -10.64
N ARG A 83 8.52 20.84 -9.70
CA ARG A 83 8.83 21.18 -8.30
C ARG A 83 10.32 21.45 -8.10
N PRO A 84 10.70 22.45 -7.27
CA PRO A 84 12.10 22.78 -7.02
C PRO A 84 12.95 21.61 -6.49
N PHE A 85 12.34 20.70 -5.73
CA PHE A 85 13.01 19.54 -5.13
C PHE A 85 13.17 18.34 -6.08
N PHE A 86 12.64 18.38 -7.31
CA PHE A 86 12.61 17.25 -8.22
C PHE A 86 13.99 16.66 -8.52
N GLY A 87 14.97 17.53 -8.82
CA GLY A 87 16.33 17.10 -9.11
C GLY A 87 17.00 16.41 -7.93
N GLU A 88 16.86 16.98 -6.73
CA GLU A 88 17.39 16.39 -5.49
C GLU A 88 16.71 15.05 -5.17
N LEU A 89 15.38 14.97 -5.31
CA LEU A 89 14.62 13.74 -5.09
C LEU A 89 15.08 12.61 -6.03
N THR A 90 15.22 12.89 -7.32
CA THR A 90 15.56 11.87 -8.32
C THR A 90 17.03 11.42 -8.21
N GLU A 91 17.94 12.33 -7.86
CA GLU A 91 19.31 12.03 -7.49
C GLU A 91 19.36 11.11 -6.25
N PHE A 92 18.65 11.48 -5.19
CA PHE A 92 18.56 10.69 -3.96
C PHE A 92 18.01 9.30 -4.21
N MET A 93 16.91 9.17 -4.97
CA MET A 93 16.29 7.87 -5.24
C MET A 93 17.15 6.95 -6.11
N SER A 94 18.06 7.51 -6.92
CA SER A 94 19.03 6.76 -7.73
C SER A 94 20.38 6.52 -7.01
N SER A 95 20.56 7.01 -5.79
CA SER A 95 21.83 6.96 -5.05
C SER A 95 22.17 5.60 -4.46
N GLY A 96 21.26 4.63 -4.47
CA GLY A 96 21.48 3.32 -3.88
C GLY A 96 20.29 2.38 -4.06
N PRO A 97 20.36 1.18 -3.48
CA PRO A 97 19.29 0.21 -3.60
C PRO A 97 18.01 0.66 -2.89
N ILE A 98 16.89 0.27 -3.46
CA ILE A 98 15.53 0.47 -2.95
C ILE A 98 14.78 -0.85 -2.87
N PHE A 99 13.68 -0.88 -2.11
CA PHE A 99 12.76 -2.02 -2.09
C PHE A 99 11.35 -1.54 -2.47
N PRO A 100 11.01 -1.51 -3.78
CA PRO A 100 9.63 -1.35 -4.20
C PRO A 100 8.82 -2.58 -3.82
N MET A 101 7.57 -2.35 -3.37
CA MET A 101 6.66 -3.41 -2.94
C MET A 101 5.20 -3.05 -3.20
N VAL A 102 4.37 -4.08 -3.35
CA VAL A 102 2.92 -3.98 -3.42
C VAL A 102 2.34 -4.56 -2.16
N LEU A 103 1.53 -3.77 -1.47
CA LEU A 103 0.89 -4.10 -0.21
C LEU A 103 -0.61 -4.21 -0.41
N GLU A 104 -1.24 -5.13 0.32
CA GLU A 104 -2.67 -5.41 0.23
C GLU A 104 -3.31 -5.41 1.61
N LYS A 105 -4.42 -4.67 1.76
CA LYS A 105 -5.26 -4.59 2.96
C LYS A 105 -6.61 -3.98 2.57
N GLU A 106 -7.64 -4.04 3.41
CA GLU A 106 -8.98 -3.49 3.14
C GLU A 106 -8.95 -1.99 2.76
N ASN A 107 -8.29 -1.16 3.55
CA ASN A 107 -8.11 0.29 3.31
C ASN A 107 -6.61 0.61 3.11
N ALA A 108 -5.95 -0.11 2.20
CA ALA A 108 -4.49 -0.13 2.13
C ALA A 108 -3.86 1.27 2.01
N ILE A 109 -4.39 2.14 1.17
CA ILE A 109 -3.82 3.48 0.94
C ILE A 109 -3.90 4.34 2.20
N ALA A 110 -5.08 4.47 2.79
CA ALA A 110 -5.27 5.31 3.98
C ALA A 110 -4.52 4.77 5.20
N ASP A 111 -4.63 3.46 5.45
CA ASP A 111 -3.97 2.80 6.56
C ASP A 111 -2.45 2.86 6.45
N PHE A 112 -1.91 2.71 5.21
CA PHE A 112 -0.47 2.78 5.00
C PHE A 112 0.07 4.20 5.19
N ARG A 113 -0.66 5.21 4.77
CA ARG A 113 -0.29 6.62 5.04
C ARG A 113 -0.25 6.92 6.55
N THR A 114 -1.19 6.37 7.31
CA THR A 114 -1.20 6.46 8.78
C THR A 114 0.03 5.75 9.37
N LEU A 115 0.35 4.53 8.92
CA LEU A 115 1.51 3.77 9.37
C LEU A 115 2.84 4.46 9.04
N MET A 116 2.95 5.07 7.85
CA MET A 116 4.14 5.83 7.49
C MET A 116 4.36 7.06 8.36
N GLY A 117 3.29 7.76 8.71
CA GLY A 117 3.35 9.04 9.41
C GLY A 117 3.63 10.24 8.49
N ALA A 118 3.67 11.43 9.07
CA ALA A 118 3.92 12.68 8.35
C ALA A 118 5.26 12.65 7.60
N THR A 119 5.33 13.32 6.44
CA THR A 119 6.53 13.42 5.61
C THR A 119 7.73 14.00 6.36
N ASN A 120 7.48 15.00 7.20
CA ASN A 120 8.47 15.51 8.14
C ASN A 120 8.49 14.63 9.41
N PRO A 121 9.59 13.91 9.71
CA PRO A 121 9.65 13.04 10.88
C PRO A 121 9.54 13.79 12.22
N ALA A 122 9.84 15.09 12.24
CA ALA A 122 9.64 15.92 13.45
C ALA A 122 8.14 16.04 13.81
N GLN A 123 7.26 16.02 12.80
CA GLN A 123 5.80 16.11 12.93
C GLN A 123 5.11 14.75 12.92
N ALA A 124 5.85 13.67 12.70
CA ALA A 124 5.30 12.31 12.66
C ALA A 124 4.97 11.82 14.07
N GLU A 125 3.81 11.16 14.19
CA GLU A 125 3.35 10.56 15.44
C GLU A 125 4.26 9.42 15.89
N ALA A 126 4.35 9.21 17.20
CA ALA A 126 5.11 8.12 17.80
C ALA A 126 4.60 6.76 17.27
N GLY A 127 5.52 5.84 16.98
CA GLY A 127 5.19 4.51 16.46
C GLY A 127 5.02 4.46 14.94
N THR A 128 5.07 5.58 14.23
CA THR A 128 5.05 5.58 12.76
C THR A 128 6.44 5.29 12.18
N ILE A 129 6.48 4.74 10.96
CA ILE A 129 7.74 4.38 10.30
C ILE A 129 8.68 5.58 10.18
N ARG A 130 8.18 6.74 9.76
CA ARG A 130 9.00 7.94 9.61
C ARG A 130 9.49 8.48 10.94
N LYS A 131 8.69 8.38 12.00
CA LYS A 131 9.14 8.78 13.35
C LYS A 131 10.31 7.92 13.84
N MET A 132 10.28 6.62 13.54
CA MET A 132 11.29 5.67 14.00
C MET A 132 12.56 5.64 13.13
N PHE A 133 12.42 5.83 11.82
CA PHE A 133 13.50 5.50 10.88
C PHE A 133 13.95 6.65 9.98
N ALA A 134 13.18 7.74 9.86
CA ALA A 134 13.51 8.88 9.00
C ALA A 134 14.42 9.88 9.73
N ALA A 135 15.34 10.51 8.99
CA ALA A 135 16.22 11.54 9.52
C ALA A 135 15.74 12.97 9.21
N SER A 136 15.11 13.17 8.06
CA SER A 136 14.66 14.48 7.58
C SER A 136 13.52 14.34 6.57
N ILE A 137 13.02 15.47 6.06
CA ILE A 137 12.03 15.49 4.96
C ILE A 137 12.60 14.86 3.68
N GLY A 138 13.87 15.09 3.36
CA GLY A 138 14.56 14.53 2.18
C GLY A 138 14.90 13.05 2.37
N GLU A 139 15.35 12.66 3.57
CA GLU A 139 15.63 11.29 3.97
C GLU A 139 14.54 10.77 4.89
N ASN A 140 13.35 10.48 4.30
CA ASN A 140 12.15 10.13 5.05
C ASN A 140 11.79 8.64 5.02
N ALA A 141 12.75 7.79 4.72
CA ALA A 141 12.76 6.33 4.84
C ALA A 141 11.83 5.56 3.89
N ILE A 142 10.61 6.04 3.62
CA ILE A 142 9.59 5.27 2.93
C ILE A 142 8.70 6.16 2.04
N HIS A 143 8.24 5.59 0.92
CA HIS A 143 7.21 6.14 0.03
C HIS A 143 5.95 5.28 0.10
N GLY A 144 4.80 5.88 -0.09
CA GLY A 144 3.52 5.20 -0.30
C GLY A 144 2.59 6.03 -1.16
N SER A 145 1.76 5.34 -1.94
CA SER A 145 0.76 5.99 -2.80
C SER A 145 -0.22 6.83 -1.98
N ASP A 146 -0.74 7.88 -2.58
CA ASP A 146 -1.69 8.81 -1.94
C ASP A 146 -3.14 8.67 -2.46
N ALA A 147 -3.34 7.99 -3.59
CA ALA A 147 -4.64 7.76 -4.21
C ALA A 147 -4.65 6.45 -5.01
N GLU A 148 -5.82 5.99 -5.44
CA GLU A 148 -5.96 4.75 -6.23
C GLU A 148 -5.30 4.87 -7.60
N GLU A 149 -5.43 6.03 -8.26
CA GLU A 149 -4.83 6.30 -9.56
C GLU A 149 -3.29 6.30 -9.47
N THR A 150 -2.73 6.92 -8.43
CA THR A 150 -1.28 6.91 -8.20
C THR A 150 -0.79 5.52 -7.85
N ALA A 151 -1.52 4.77 -7.03
CA ALA A 151 -1.21 3.37 -6.72
C ALA A 151 -1.17 2.50 -7.98
N ALA A 152 -2.16 2.62 -8.86
CA ALA A 152 -2.21 1.87 -10.12
C ALA A 152 -1.02 2.18 -11.03
N PHE A 153 -0.67 3.46 -11.21
CA PHE A 153 0.50 3.89 -11.97
C PHE A 153 1.80 3.37 -11.37
N GLU A 154 2.00 3.58 -10.07
CA GLU A 154 3.24 3.24 -9.35
C GLU A 154 3.48 1.73 -9.31
N ILE A 155 2.44 0.93 -9.10
CA ILE A 155 2.49 -0.54 -9.20
C ILE A 155 2.91 -0.95 -10.61
N GLY A 156 2.23 -0.43 -11.65
CA GLY A 156 2.52 -0.76 -13.05
C GLY A 156 3.90 -0.31 -13.51
N TYR A 157 4.49 0.69 -12.86
CA TYR A 157 5.84 1.16 -13.16
C TYR A 157 6.92 0.15 -12.77
N PHE A 158 6.74 -0.55 -11.64
CA PHE A 158 7.73 -1.46 -11.08
C PHE A 158 7.43 -2.95 -11.26
N PHE A 159 6.16 -3.33 -11.41
CA PHE A 159 5.73 -4.73 -11.40
C PHE A 159 4.94 -5.10 -12.64
N ALA A 160 5.30 -6.22 -13.27
CA ALA A 160 4.47 -6.84 -14.30
C ALA A 160 3.26 -7.54 -13.65
N GLY A 161 2.15 -7.65 -14.38
CA GLY A 161 0.93 -8.28 -13.85
C GLY A 161 1.13 -9.72 -13.35
N ILE A 162 2.07 -10.45 -13.93
CA ILE A 162 2.42 -11.83 -13.51
C ILE A 162 3.07 -11.87 -12.11
N GLU A 163 3.69 -10.80 -11.67
CA GLU A 163 4.36 -10.69 -10.35
C GLU A 163 3.36 -10.39 -9.22
N LEU A 164 2.09 -10.15 -9.55
CA LEU A 164 1.04 -9.66 -8.64
C LEU A 164 -0.07 -10.70 -8.39
N LYS A 165 0.20 -11.97 -8.62
CA LYS A 165 -0.77 -13.06 -8.43
C LYS A 165 -0.79 -13.58 -7.00
#